data_b286bb7c135cad779818daca1f9059b3
#
_entry.id   b286bb7c135cad779818daca1f9059b3
#
_cell.length_a   1.000
_cell.length_b   1.000
_cell.length_c   1.000
_cell.angle_alpha   90.00
_cell.angle_beta   90.00
_cell.angle_gamma   90.00
#
_symmetry.space_group_name_H-M   'P 1'
#
loop_
_entity.id
_entity.type
_entity.pdbx_description
1 polymer ?
#
loop_
_entity_poly.entity_id
_entity_poly.type
_entity_poly.pdbx_seq_one_letter_code
_entity_poly.pdbx_strand_id
1 'polypeptide(L)'
;MKRIIYIIFCTFLISCGQYNAELENALKLAGENRGELEKVLYHYSQNPSDSLKLQAATFLIENMPEHYTLEGSLINACRERIDADTTASYFTKKTLDISLSHIDQFRHTANKKEDVQNIKAEFLIRHIDRSFENLNSYSWLE
;
A
#
# COMPACT_ATOMS: atom_id res chain seq x y z
N MET A 1 -23.12 29.89 25.11
CA MET A 1 -21.70 29.54 24.84
C MET A 1 -21.36 28.09 25.23
N LYS A 2 -21.69 27.60 26.43
CA LYS A 2 -21.36 26.21 26.83
C LYS A 2 -21.96 25.12 25.91
N ARG A 3 -23.18 25.28 25.40
CA ARG A 3 -23.85 24.30 24.51
C ARG A 3 -23.21 24.20 23.12
N ILE A 4 -22.63 25.29 22.60
CA ILE A 4 -21.93 25.31 21.31
C ILE A 4 -20.60 24.58 21.40
N ILE A 5 -19.89 24.70 22.54
CA ILE A 5 -18.64 24.00 22.80
C ILE A 5 -18.86 22.47 22.81
N TYR A 6 -19.97 21.98 23.38
CA TYR A 6 -20.31 20.56 23.39
C TYR A 6 -20.60 20.01 21.99
N ILE A 7 -21.25 20.79 21.12
CA ILE A 7 -21.53 20.36 19.74
C ILE A 7 -20.24 20.25 18.92
N ILE A 8 -19.32 21.21 19.06
CA ILE A 8 -18.01 21.17 18.38
C ILE A 8 -17.16 20.00 18.90
N PHE A 9 -17.20 19.71 20.20
CA PHE A 9 -16.47 18.57 20.77
C PHE A 9 -17.02 17.22 20.33
N CYS A 10 -18.35 17.07 20.20
CA CYS A 10 -18.98 15.84 19.68
C CYS A 10 -18.68 15.60 18.21
N THR A 11 -18.55 16.63 17.36
CA THR A 11 -18.22 16.45 15.94
C THR A 11 -16.77 15.98 15.73
N PHE A 12 -15.84 16.37 16.60
CA PHE A 12 -14.47 15.86 16.56
C PHE A 12 -14.36 14.38 16.92
N LEU A 13 -15.20 13.87 17.82
CA LEU A 13 -15.18 12.46 18.21
C LEU A 13 -15.74 11.51 17.13
N ILE A 14 -16.65 11.99 16.28
CA ILE A 14 -17.22 11.18 15.19
C ILE A 14 -16.18 10.97 14.06
N SER A 15 -15.37 11.96 13.76
CA SER A 15 -14.31 11.84 12.73
C SER A 15 -13.22 10.82 13.13
N CYS A 16 -12.87 10.72 14.39
CA CYS A 16 -11.88 9.74 14.88
C CYS A 16 -12.42 8.30 14.86
N GLY A 17 -13.72 8.10 15.05
CA GLY A 17 -14.35 6.78 15.03
C GLY A 17 -14.45 6.15 13.64
N GLN A 18 -14.62 6.96 12.59
CA GLN A 18 -14.72 6.46 11.23
C GLN A 18 -13.33 6.03 10.70
N TYR A 19 -12.30 6.79 10.99
CA TYR A 19 -10.92 6.47 10.65
C TYR A 19 -10.46 5.13 11.26
N ASN A 20 -10.82 4.87 12.52
CA ASN A 20 -10.52 3.59 13.16
C ASN A 20 -11.32 2.40 12.60
N ALA A 21 -12.50 2.62 12.02
CA ALA A 21 -13.33 1.55 11.48
C ALA A 21 -12.77 0.97 10.17
N GLU A 22 -12.24 1.80 9.29
CA GLU A 22 -11.64 1.37 8.02
C GLU A 22 -10.34 0.59 8.25
N LEU A 23 -9.48 1.09 9.14
CA LEU A 23 -8.27 0.36 9.55
C LEU A 23 -8.61 -1.00 10.16
N GLU A 24 -9.56 -1.05 11.09
CA GLU A 24 -9.94 -2.31 11.74
C GLU A 24 -10.57 -3.31 10.74
N ASN A 25 -11.31 -2.81 9.76
CA ASN A 25 -11.84 -3.63 8.67
C ASN A 25 -10.69 -4.23 7.83
N ALA A 26 -9.71 -3.44 7.44
CA ALA A 26 -8.54 -3.92 6.69
C ALA A 26 -7.74 -4.95 7.51
N LEU A 27 -7.49 -4.68 8.78
CA LEU A 27 -6.82 -5.62 9.69
C LEU A 27 -7.61 -6.93 9.88
N LYS A 28 -8.92 -6.88 9.87
CA LYS A 28 -9.78 -8.08 9.91
C LYS A 28 -9.69 -8.88 8.61
N LEU A 29 -9.70 -8.22 7.46
CA LEU A 29 -9.55 -8.85 6.14
C LEU A 29 -8.17 -9.48 5.95
N ALA A 30 -7.15 -8.97 6.63
CA ALA A 30 -5.80 -9.52 6.61
C ALA A 30 -5.71 -10.96 7.16
N GLY A 31 -6.66 -11.40 7.99
CA GLY A 31 -6.65 -12.74 8.55
C GLY A 31 -5.35 -13.07 9.29
N GLU A 32 -4.67 -14.13 8.88
CA GLU A 32 -3.38 -14.55 9.48
C GLU A 32 -2.25 -13.53 9.27
N ASN A 33 -2.35 -12.68 8.27
CA ASN A 33 -1.36 -11.63 7.99
C ASN A 33 -1.54 -10.38 8.86
N ARG A 34 -2.60 -10.30 9.68
CA ARG A 34 -2.88 -9.16 10.58
C ARG A 34 -1.65 -8.73 11.38
N GLY A 35 -0.92 -9.71 11.95
CA GLY A 35 0.26 -9.43 12.74
C GLY A 35 1.38 -8.72 11.97
N GLU A 36 1.49 -8.92 10.66
CA GLU A 36 2.46 -8.19 9.84
C GLU A 36 2.06 -6.71 9.70
N LEU A 37 0.77 -6.43 9.48
CA LEU A 37 0.28 -5.05 9.37
C LEU A 37 0.36 -4.31 10.71
N GLU A 38 0.02 -4.97 11.81
CA GLU A 38 0.15 -4.40 13.16
C GLU A 38 1.61 -4.09 13.52
N LYS A 39 2.59 -4.88 13.07
CA LYS A 39 4.02 -4.58 13.24
C LYS A 39 4.41 -3.25 12.58
N VAL A 40 3.86 -2.92 11.40
CA VAL A 40 4.14 -1.65 10.72
C VAL A 40 3.61 -0.47 11.54
N LEU A 41 2.37 -0.55 11.99
CA LEU A 41 1.76 0.48 12.83
C LEU A 41 2.52 0.65 14.14
N TYR A 42 2.88 -0.45 14.79
CA TYR A 42 3.68 -0.43 16.01
C TYR A 42 5.04 0.22 15.78
N HIS A 43 5.75 -0.14 14.69
CA HIS A 43 7.06 0.41 14.35
C HIS A 43 7.05 1.95 14.36
N TYR A 44 6.11 2.57 13.65
CA TYR A 44 6.04 4.03 13.56
C TYR A 44 5.36 4.71 14.75
N SER A 45 4.65 3.97 15.60
CA SER A 45 4.04 4.52 16.82
C SER A 45 5.05 4.74 17.94
N GLN A 46 6.25 4.15 17.87
CA GLN A 46 7.24 4.21 18.94
C GLN A 46 7.94 5.58 19.04
N ASN A 47 7.96 6.36 17.98
CA ASN A 47 8.65 7.63 17.95
C ASN A 47 7.70 8.75 17.47
N PRO A 48 7.47 9.81 18.27
CA PRO A 48 6.63 10.95 17.86
C PRO A 48 7.08 11.64 16.57
N SER A 49 8.38 11.57 16.22
CA SER A 49 8.90 12.14 14.98
C SER A 49 8.41 11.40 13.74
N ASP A 50 7.97 10.14 13.88
CA ASP A 50 7.47 9.31 12.80
C ASP A 50 5.94 9.42 12.59
N SER A 51 5.30 10.43 13.18
CA SER A 51 3.86 10.63 13.11
C SER A 51 3.30 10.68 11.68
N LEU A 52 4.02 11.30 10.74
CA LEU A 52 3.64 11.33 9.33
C LEU A 52 3.79 9.96 8.66
N LYS A 53 4.83 9.21 9.02
CA LYS A 53 5.00 7.83 8.52
C LYS A 53 3.92 6.91 9.08
N LEU A 54 3.51 7.09 10.34
CA LEU A 54 2.39 6.37 10.92
C LEU A 54 1.08 6.66 10.18
N GLN A 55 0.82 7.92 9.84
CA GLN A 55 -0.34 8.30 9.03
C GLN A 55 -0.29 7.66 7.64
N ALA A 56 0.87 7.67 6.98
CA ALA A 56 1.06 7.01 5.70
C ALA A 56 0.86 5.49 5.79
N ALA A 57 1.38 4.85 6.82
CA ALA A 57 1.19 3.42 7.09
C ALA A 57 -0.29 3.07 7.27
N THR A 58 -0.99 3.86 8.09
CA THR A 58 -2.42 3.70 8.33
C THR A 58 -3.22 3.84 7.03
N PHE A 59 -2.97 4.91 6.27
CA PHE A 59 -3.62 5.15 4.97
C PHE A 59 -3.38 3.99 3.98
N LEU A 60 -2.15 3.49 3.87
CA LEU A 60 -1.84 2.37 2.98
C LEU A 60 -2.59 1.09 3.40
N ILE A 61 -2.63 0.79 4.69
CA ILE A 61 -3.32 -0.40 5.21
C ILE A 61 -4.84 -0.29 5.01
N GLU A 62 -5.45 0.86 5.29
CA GLU A 62 -6.89 1.11 5.09
C GLU A 62 -7.33 0.92 3.65
N ASN A 63 -6.49 1.34 2.70
CA ASN A 63 -6.76 1.27 1.27
C ASN A 63 -6.20 0.02 0.59
N MET A 64 -5.65 -0.94 1.34
CA MET A 64 -5.11 -2.19 0.80
C MET A 64 -6.17 -3.24 0.40
N PRO A 65 -7.36 -3.32 1.04
CA PRO A 65 -8.40 -4.23 0.59
C PRO A 65 -8.73 -4.06 -0.89
N GLU A 66 -9.02 -5.17 -1.59
CA GLU A 66 -9.29 -5.25 -3.03
C GLU A 66 -8.07 -5.04 -3.94
N HIS A 67 -6.92 -4.59 -3.41
CA HIS A 67 -5.66 -4.63 -4.14
C HIS A 67 -5.08 -6.04 -4.13
N TYR A 68 -4.64 -6.48 -5.31
CA TYR A 68 -4.12 -7.84 -5.47
C TYR A 68 -3.07 -7.93 -6.56
N THR A 69 -2.20 -8.91 -6.42
CA THR A 69 -1.26 -9.33 -7.44
C THR A 69 -1.80 -10.57 -8.14
N LEU A 70 -1.61 -10.66 -9.46
CA LEU A 70 -1.89 -11.88 -10.21
C LEU A 70 -0.66 -12.78 -10.18
N GLU A 71 -0.83 -14.04 -9.79
CA GLU A 71 0.21 -15.06 -9.78
C GLU A 71 -0.18 -16.25 -10.66
N GLY A 72 0.81 -16.83 -11.33
CA GLY A 72 0.65 -18.00 -12.19
C GLY A 72 1.86 -18.16 -13.10
N SER A 73 2.14 -19.35 -13.57
CA SER A 73 3.33 -19.64 -14.38
C SER A 73 3.45 -18.75 -15.62
N LEU A 74 2.34 -18.54 -16.33
CA LEU A 74 2.32 -17.70 -17.54
C LEU A 74 2.48 -16.20 -17.19
N ILE A 75 1.85 -15.73 -16.11
CA ILE A 75 2.00 -14.34 -15.65
C ILE A 75 3.44 -14.09 -15.19
N ASN A 76 4.02 -15.01 -14.44
CA ASN A 76 5.40 -14.87 -13.96
C ASN A 76 6.39 -14.87 -15.13
N ALA A 77 6.22 -15.76 -16.12
CA ALA A 77 7.04 -15.75 -17.33
C ALA A 77 6.94 -14.44 -18.11
N CYS A 78 5.74 -13.82 -18.19
CA CYS A 78 5.56 -12.50 -18.79
C CYS A 78 6.31 -11.40 -18.01
N ARG A 79 6.27 -11.43 -16.67
CA ARG A 79 7.00 -10.47 -15.82
C ARG A 79 8.50 -10.59 -16.01
N GLU A 80 9.04 -11.81 -15.91
CA GLU A 80 10.46 -12.06 -16.15
C GLU A 80 10.92 -11.55 -17.52
N ARG A 81 10.07 -11.69 -18.53
CA ARG A 81 10.34 -11.15 -19.86
C ARG A 81 10.34 -9.62 -19.88
N ILE A 82 9.39 -8.98 -19.22
CA ILE A 82 9.33 -7.52 -19.09
C ILE A 82 10.59 -7.01 -18.39
N ASP A 83 10.97 -7.64 -17.27
CA ASP A 83 12.15 -7.25 -16.51
C ASP A 83 13.44 -7.38 -17.34
N ALA A 84 13.57 -8.46 -18.10
CA ALA A 84 14.69 -8.64 -19.03
C ALA A 84 14.70 -7.58 -20.15
N ASP A 85 13.53 -7.28 -20.73
CA ASP A 85 13.41 -6.32 -21.82
C ASP A 85 13.61 -4.87 -21.34
N THR A 86 13.21 -4.51 -20.10
CA THR A 86 13.41 -3.16 -19.52
C THR A 86 14.87 -2.82 -19.29
N THR A 87 15.73 -3.82 -19.12
CA THR A 87 17.18 -3.63 -18.98
C THR A 87 17.88 -3.51 -20.34
N ALA A 88 17.20 -3.82 -21.44
CA ALA A 88 17.76 -3.79 -22.77
C ALA A 88 17.70 -2.37 -23.38
N SER A 89 18.74 -1.98 -24.10
CA SER A 89 18.85 -0.65 -24.74
C SER A 89 17.80 -0.38 -25.84
N TYR A 90 17.10 -1.42 -26.28
CA TYR A 90 16.05 -1.34 -27.31
C TYR A 90 14.62 -1.39 -26.73
N PHE A 91 14.47 -1.34 -25.40
CA PHE A 91 13.17 -1.32 -24.79
C PHE A 91 12.34 -0.10 -25.24
N THR A 92 11.19 -0.36 -25.83
CA THR A 92 10.30 0.66 -26.35
C THR A 92 8.90 0.55 -25.76
N LYS A 93 8.11 1.64 -25.83
CA LYS A 93 6.69 1.61 -25.46
C LYS A 93 5.94 0.46 -26.17
N LYS A 94 6.25 0.21 -27.44
CA LYS A 94 5.63 -0.87 -28.22
C LYS A 94 5.93 -2.25 -27.63
N THR A 95 7.14 -2.47 -27.17
CA THR A 95 7.53 -3.73 -26.51
C THR A 95 6.77 -3.91 -25.20
N LEU A 96 6.63 -2.84 -24.41
CA LEU A 96 5.85 -2.85 -23.19
C LEU A 96 4.37 -3.17 -23.45
N ASP A 97 3.76 -2.51 -24.42
CA ASP A 97 2.34 -2.71 -24.77
C ASP A 97 2.06 -4.15 -25.19
N ILE A 98 2.96 -4.78 -25.97
CA ILE A 98 2.86 -6.19 -26.34
C ILE A 98 2.97 -7.10 -25.12
N SER A 99 3.91 -6.83 -24.22
CA SER A 99 4.11 -7.64 -23.04
C SER A 99 2.92 -7.54 -22.06
N LEU A 100 2.36 -6.35 -21.90
CA LEU A 100 1.15 -6.12 -21.09
C LEU A 100 -0.08 -6.82 -21.70
N SER A 101 -0.21 -6.85 -23.05
CA SER A 101 -1.30 -7.56 -23.71
C SER A 101 -1.25 -9.07 -23.45
N HIS A 102 -0.06 -9.65 -23.33
CA HIS A 102 0.10 -11.07 -22.96
C HIS A 102 -0.33 -11.33 -21.50
N ILE A 103 0.00 -10.42 -20.58
CA ILE A 103 -0.49 -10.52 -19.19
C ILE A 103 -2.02 -10.50 -19.15
N ASP A 104 -2.64 -9.62 -19.91
CA ASP A 104 -4.10 -9.51 -20.00
C ASP A 104 -4.73 -10.78 -20.58
N GLN A 105 -4.11 -11.36 -21.61
CA GLN A 105 -4.55 -12.63 -22.20
C GLN A 105 -4.53 -13.80 -21.20
N PHE A 106 -3.55 -13.84 -20.30
CA PHE A 106 -3.39 -14.93 -19.34
C PHE A 106 -4.02 -14.64 -17.96
N ARG A 107 -4.64 -13.48 -17.79
CA ARG A 107 -5.27 -13.06 -16.53
C ARG A 107 -6.27 -14.09 -15.98
N HIS A 108 -7.04 -14.73 -16.86
CA HIS A 108 -8.05 -15.71 -16.47
C HIS A 108 -7.46 -17.02 -15.95
N THR A 109 -6.17 -17.29 -16.19
CA THR A 109 -5.43 -18.46 -15.69
C THR A 109 -4.68 -18.16 -14.41
N ALA A 110 -4.67 -16.90 -13.96
CA ALA A 110 -3.92 -16.45 -12.81
C ALA A 110 -4.73 -16.57 -11.52
N ASN A 111 -4.04 -16.82 -10.43
CA ASN A 111 -4.58 -16.73 -9.10
C ASN A 111 -4.43 -15.29 -8.59
N LYS A 112 -5.46 -14.80 -7.91
CA LYS A 112 -5.38 -13.55 -7.18
C LYS A 112 -4.69 -13.78 -5.84
N LYS A 113 -3.73 -12.94 -5.53
CA LYS A 113 -3.08 -12.88 -4.24
C LYS A 113 -3.33 -11.51 -3.62
N GLU A 114 -4.24 -11.46 -2.68
CA GLU A 114 -4.67 -10.23 -2.01
C GLU A 114 -3.50 -9.62 -1.23
N ASP A 115 -3.23 -8.34 -1.44
CA ASP A 115 -2.10 -7.66 -0.82
C ASP A 115 -2.25 -7.60 0.70
N VAL A 116 -3.44 -7.31 1.21
CA VAL A 116 -3.76 -7.25 2.64
C VAL A 116 -3.44 -8.56 3.37
N GLN A 117 -3.58 -9.71 2.70
CA GLN A 117 -3.33 -11.04 3.26
C GLN A 117 -1.89 -11.52 3.10
N ASN A 118 -1.05 -10.82 2.34
CA ASN A 118 0.25 -11.34 1.93
C ASN A 118 1.44 -10.39 2.15
N ILE A 119 1.20 -9.08 2.20
CA ILE A 119 2.28 -8.10 2.31
C ILE A 119 3.03 -8.25 3.65
N LYS A 120 4.35 -8.13 3.63
CA LYS A 120 5.17 -8.27 4.82
C LYS A 120 5.54 -6.91 5.40
N ALA A 121 5.62 -6.86 6.73
CA ALA A 121 5.97 -5.65 7.47
C ALA A 121 7.25 -5.00 6.96
N GLU A 122 8.30 -5.79 6.77
CA GLU A 122 9.59 -5.30 6.27
C GLU A 122 9.49 -4.61 4.91
N PHE A 123 8.69 -5.17 4.00
CA PHE A 123 8.46 -4.56 2.69
C PHE A 123 7.78 -3.20 2.82
N LEU A 124 6.71 -3.13 3.62
CA LEU A 124 5.92 -1.90 3.76
C LEU A 124 6.70 -0.81 4.49
N ILE A 125 7.43 -1.15 5.56
CA ILE A 125 8.32 -0.23 6.27
C ILE A 125 9.38 0.34 5.32
N ARG A 126 10.09 -0.53 4.60
CA ARG A 126 11.10 -0.09 3.63
C ARG A 126 10.52 0.80 2.53
N HIS A 127 9.31 0.52 2.06
CA HIS A 127 8.63 1.31 1.04
C HIS A 127 8.30 2.72 1.56
N ILE A 128 7.75 2.81 2.77
CA ILE A 128 7.43 4.08 3.41
C ILE A 128 8.71 4.88 3.66
N ASP A 129 9.73 4.27 4.27
CA ASP A 129 11.00 4.96 4.57
C ASP A 129 11.64 5.57 3.32
N ARG A 130 11.74 4.80 2.23
CA ARG A 130 12.27 5.29 0.95
C ARG A 130 11.46 6.44 0.37
N SER A 131 10.14 6.41 0.54
CA SER A 131 9.27 7.50 0.06
C SER A 131 9.56 8.80 0.80
N PHE A 132 9.79 8.74 2.11
CA PHE A 132 10.14 9.91 2.92
C PHE A 132 11.59 10.38 2.72
N GLU A 133 12.54 9.49 2.48
CA GLU A 133 13.91 9.85 2.10
C GLU A 133 13.94 10.62 0.78
N ASN A 134 13.17 10.18 -0.22
CA ASN A 134 13.08 10.85 -1.52
C ASN A 134 12.44 12.24 -1.41
N LEU A 135 11.43 12.45 -0.54
CA LEU A 135 10.83 13.76 -0.31
C LEU A 135 11.87 14.80 0.16
N ASN A 136 12.79 14.41 1.02
CA ASN A 136 13.86 15.29 1.51
C ASN A 136 14.90 15.63 0.42
N SER A 137 14.92 14.94 -0.71
CA SER A 137 15.83 15.20 -1.82
C SER A 137 15.27 16.17 -2.86
N TYR A 138 13.98 16.52 -2.80
CA TYR A 138 13.34 17.47 -3.70
C TYR A 138 13.33 18.89 -3.12
N SER A 139 14.37 19.67 -3.42
CA SER A 139 14.54 21.06 -2.94
C SER A 139 13.48 22.06 -3.47
N TRP A 140 12.58 21.64 -4.35
CA TRP A 140 11.51 22.49 -4.91
C TRP A 140 10.20 22.42 -4.12
N LEU A 141 10.15 21.64 -3.03
CA LEU A 141 9.00 21.53 -2.12
C LEU A 141 9.06 22.50 -0.93
N GLU A 142 10.08 23.39 -0.86
CA GLU A 142 10.20 24.44 0.15
C GLU A 142 9.48 25.73 -0.32
#